data_78d44f555885d4d118fca30de06936b8
#
_entry.id   78d44f555885d4d118fca30de06936b8
#
_cell.length_a   1.000
_cell.length_b   1.000
_cell.length_c   1.000
_cell.angle_alpha   90.00
_cell.angle_beta   90.00
_cell.angle_gamma   90.00
#
_symmetry.space_group_name_H-M   'P 1'
#
loop_
_entity.id
_entity.type
_entity.pdbx_description
1 polymer ?
#
loop_
_entity_poly.entity_id
_entity_poly.type
_entity_poly.pdbx_seq_one_letter_code
_entity_poly.pdbx_strand_id
1 'polypeptide(L)'
;EKSPCYLCARMRRGHLYANAKELGCNKIALGHHYDDVIETILMGMLYGAQIQTMMPKLHSLNFEGMELIRPMYLIREDDIKAWRDEHELTFLQCACKFTEENQDAHDEENDSKRLEIKQLIKDLKKVNPFVEGNIFKSVENVNLKTIMAYKDDEGKHLFLEHYDD
;
A
#
# COMPACT_ATOMS: atom_id res chain seq x y z
N GLU A 1 -9.85 -17.10 -9.82
CA GLU A 1 -9.58 -17.63 -8.45
C GLU A 1 -8.68 -16.61 -7.74
N LYS A 2 -8.96 -16.36 -6.45
CA LYS A 2 -8.15 -15.42 -5.65
C LYS A 2 -6.92 -16.16 -5.16
N SER A 3 -5.74 -15.53 -5.23
CA SER A 3 -4.49 -16.15 -4.81
C SER A 3 -4.54 -16.59 -3.33
N PRO A 4 -3.84 -17.68 -2.94
CA PRO A 4 -3.75 -18.14 -1.56
C PRO A 4 -3.24 -17.05 -0.61
N CYS A 5 -2.32 -16.20 -1.05
CA CYS A 5 -1.79 -15.08 -0.28
C CYS A 5 -2.83 -14.00 0.01
N TYR A 6 -3.73 -13.72 -0.93
CA TYR A 6 -4.86 -12.83 -0.68
C TYR A 6 -5.78 -13.37 0.43
N LEU A 7 -6.06 -14.67 0.39
CA LEU A 7 -6.92 -15.31 1.40
C LEU A 7 -6.25 -15.30 2.78
N CYS A 8 -4.97 -15.65 2.84
CA CYS A 8 -4.16 -15.60 4.06
C CYS A 8 -4.12 -14.20 4.66
N ALA A 9 -3.83 -13.17 3.85
CA ALA A 9 -3.81 -11.78 4.29
C ALA A 9 -5.17 -11.32 4.83
N ARG A 10 -6.27 -11.73 4.19
CA ARG A 10 -7.63 -11.41 4.63
C ARG A 10 -7.96 -12.07 5.97
N MET A 11 -7.66 -13.36 6.12
CA MET A 11 -7.90 -14.11 7.36
C MET A 11 -7.05 -13.56 8.51
N ARG A 12 -5.76 -13.34 8.28
CA ARG A 12 -4.84 -12.74 9.26
C ARG A 12 -5.33 -11.38 9.74
N ARG A 13 -5.79 -10.53 8.82
CA ARG A 13 -6.34 -9.21 9.16
C ARG A 13 -7.60 -9.34 10.02
N GLY A 14 -8.54 -10.21 9.65
CA GLY A 14 -9.75 -10.46 10.43
C GLY A 14 -9.44 -10.93 11.85
N HIS A 15 -8.48 -11.85 12.00
CA HIS A 15 -8.03 -12.36 13.29
C HIS A 15 -7.38 -11.25 14.14
N LEU A 16 -6.52 -10.43 13.55
CA LEU A 16 -5.89 -9.31 14.26
C LEU A 16 -6.93 -8.31 14.79
N TYR A 17 -7.94 -7.96 13.99
CA TYR A 17 -9.01 -7.05 14.42
C TYR A 17 -9.85 -7.66 15.55
N ALA A 18 -10.21 -8.93 15.45
CA ALA A 18 -10.97 -9.62 16.48
C ALA A 18 -10.23 -9.62 17.82
N ASN A 19 -8.95 -10.04 17.83
CA ASN A 19 -8.13 -10.05 19.04
C ASN A 19 -7.89 -8.64 19.61
N ALA A 20 -7.63 -7.66 18.76
CA ALA A 20 -7.45 -6.28 19.21
C ALA A 20 -8.70 -5.74 19.91
N LYS A 21 -9.89 -6.05 19.38
CA LYS A 21 -11.17 -5.66 20.00
C LYS A 21 -11.39 -6.38 21.33
N GLU A 22 -11.05 -7.65 21.41
CA GLU A 22 -11.14 -8.46 22.64
C GLU A 22 -10.22 -7.93 23.74
N LEU A 23 -9.04 -7.42 23.35
CA LEU A 23 -8.09 -6.77 24.25
C LEU A 23 -8.45 -5.30 24.58
N GLY A 24 -9.59 -4.80 24.12
CA GLY A 24 -10.03 -3.42 24.35
C GLY A 24 -9.28 -2.37 23.51
N CYS A 25 -8.52 -2.79 22.49
CA CYS A 25 -7.86 -1.85 21.59
C CYS A 25 -8.86 -1.25 20.60
N ASN A 26 -8.65 0.00 20.23
CA ASN A 26 -9.44 0.70 19.21
C ASN A 26 -8.64 1.00 17.94
N LYS A 27 -7.38 0.57 17.86
CA LYS A 27 -6.49 0.81 16.71
C LYS A 27 -5.65 -0.42 16.39
N ILE A 28 -5.38 -0.60 15.11
CA ILE A 28 -4.36 -1.53 14.60
C ILE A 28 -3.29 -0.72 13.89
N ALA A 29 -2.05 -0.85 14.34
CA ALA A 29 -0.88 -0.26 13.68
C ALA A 29 -0.27 -1.26 12.70
N LEU A 30 -0.09 -0.85 11.44
CA LEU A 30 0.59 -1.62 10.41
C LEU A 30 1.94 -0.99 10.07
N GLY A 31 2.93 -1.85 9.80
CA GLY A 31 4.30 -1.46 9.50
C GLY A 31 4.55 -0.96 8.08
N HIS A 32 3.54 -0.51 7.34
CA HIS A 32 3.75 0.07 6.02
C HIS A 32 4.51 1.39 6.13
N HIS A 33 5.43 1.60 5.20
CA HIS A 33 6.36 2.73 5.17
C HIS A 33 6.26 3.51 3.85
N TYR A 34 7.06 4.58 3.72
CA TYR A 34 7.03 5.49 2.58
C TYR A 34 7.20 4.79 1.23
N ASP A 35 8.13 3.83 1.15
CA ASP A 35 8.41 3.11 -0.09
C ASP A 35 7.22 2.25 -0.52
N ASP A 36 6.49 1.61 0.42
CA ASP A 36 5.24 0.89 0.14
C ASP A 36 4.17 1.82 -0.47
N VAL A 37 4.12 3.08 -0.03
CA VAL A 37 3.15 4.07 -0.52
C VAL A 37 3.43 4.40 -1.97
N ILE A 38 4.67 4.77 -2.32
CA ILE A 38 5.03 5.13 -3.70
C ILE A 38 4.93 3.94 -4.66
N GLU A 39 5.30 2.74 -4.21
CA GLU A 39 5.08 1.50 -4.96
C GLU A 39 3.59 1.26 -5.23
N THR A 40 2.74 1.44 -4.21
CA THR A 40 1.29 1.26 -4.36
C THR A 40 0.68 2.23 -5.36
N ILE A 41 1.13 3.49 -5.37
CA ILE A 41 0.69 4.49 -6.35
C ILE A 41 1.02 4.03 -7.77
N LEU A 42 2.27 3.68 -8.04
CA LEU A 42 2.68 3.23 -9.37
C LEU A 42 2.03 1.90 -9.77
N MET A 43 1.89 0.95 -8.86
CA MET A 43 1.15 -0.30 -9.13
C MET A 43 -0.31 -0.01 -9.50
N GLY A 44 -0.97 0.92 -8.79
CA GLY A 44 -2.33 1.35 -9.12
C GLY A 44 -2.42 1.94 -10.51
N MET A 45 -1.49 2.80 -10.89
CA MET A 45 -1.45 3.44 -12.22
C MET A 45 -1.14 2.45 -13.34
N LEU A 46 -0.07 1.67 -13.20
CA LEU A 46 0.49 0.86 -14.29
C LEU A 46 -0.27 -0.47 -14.49
N TYR A 47 -0.79 -1.06 -13.43
CA TYR A 47 -1.47 -2.35 -13.50
C TYR A 47 -2.96 -2.30 -13.16
N GLY A 48 -3.40 -1.24 -12.44
CA GLY A 48 -4.79 -1.12 -11.99
C GLY A 48 -5.61 -0.05 -12.71
N ALA A 49 -4.99 0.76 -13.59
CA ALA A 49 -5.62 1.93 -14.23
C ALA A 49 -6.31 2.87 -13.22
N GLN A 50 -5.71 3.05 -12.04
CA GLN A 50 -6.25 3.82 -10.93
C GLN A 50 -5.18 4.70 -10.31
N ILE A 51 -5.53 5.94 -9.99
CA ILE A 51 -4.71 6.81 -9.14
C ILE A 51 -5.25 6.67 -7.72
N GLN A 52 -4.57 5.87 -6.91
CA GLN A 52 -4.92 5.64 -5.51
C GLN A 52 -3.68 5.30 -4.68
N THR A 53 -3.78 5.50 -3.39
CA THR A 53 -2.72 5.13 -2.44
C THR A 53 -3.29 4.44 -1.22
N MET A 54 -2.41 3.88 -0.38
CA MET A 54 -2.82 3.46 0.94
C MET A 54 -2.90 4.67 1.88
N MET A 55 -4.02 4.83 2.58
CA MET A 55 -4.21 5.96 3.49
C MET A 55 -3.39 5.79 4.78
N PRO A 56 -2.82 6.87 5.36
CA PRO A 56 -2.07 6.80 6.62
C PRO A 56 -2.92 6.33 7.81
N LYS A 57 -4.21 6.61 7.76
CA LYS A 57 -5.21 6.08 8.69
C LYS A 57 -6.57 5.95 8.02
N LEU A 58 -7.38 5.00 8.49
CA LEU A 58 -8.76 4.82 8.02
C LEU A 58 -9.61 4.10 9.08
N HIS A 59 -10.89 4.40 9.09
CA HIS A 59 -11.85 3.64 9.87
C HIS A 59 -12.10 2.25 9.26
N SER A 60 -12.26 1.25 10.10
CA SER A 60 -12.58 -0.09 9.63
C SER A 60 -14.05 -0.16 9.23
N LEU A 61 -14.33 -0.60 8.01
CA LEU A 61 -15.71 -0.83 7.54
C LEU A 61 -16.36 -2.07 8.16
N ASN A 62 -15.55 -3.04 8.60
CA ASN A 62 -16.04 -4.34 9.10
C ASN A 62 -16.01 -4.45 10.63
N PHE A 63 -15.30 -3.55 11.31
CA PHE A 63 -15.12 -3.56 12.76
C PHE A 63 -15.40 -2.16 13.30
N GLU A 64 -16.65 -1.94 13.70
CA GLU A 64 -17.10 -0.66 14.24
C GLU A 64 -16.25 -0.19 15.42
N GLY A 65 -15.90 1.09 15.44
CA GLY A 65 -15.04 1.70 16.46
C GLY A 65 -13.55 1.41 16.33
N MET A 66 -13.13 0.64 15.31
CA MET A 66 -11.73 0.32 15.06
C MET A 66 -11.13 1.20 13.95
N GLU A 67 -9.90 1.65 14.16
CA GLU A 67 -9.10 2.34 13.15
C GLU A 67 -7.87 1.52 12.75
N LEU A 68 -7.46 1.65 11.50
CA LEU A 68 -6.15 1.22 11.03
C LEU A 68 -5.26 2.44 10.90
N ILE A 69 -4.04 2.36 11.44
CA ILE A 69 -3.03 3.42 11.35
C ILE A 69 -1.72 2.87 10.77
N ARG A 70 -0.92 3.75 10.16
CA ARG A 70 0.42 3.44 9.62
C ARG A 70 1.44 4.42 10.19
N PRO A 71 1.96 4.17 11.39
CA PRO A 71 2.87 5.13 12.05
C PRO A 71 4.16 5.41 11.29
N MET A 72 4.63 4.44 10.46
CA MET A 72 5.86 4.58 9.67
C MET A 72 5.62 5.13 8.26
N TYR A 73 4.45 5.71 7.98
CA TYR A 73 4.02 6.14 6.65
C TYR A 73 5.01 7.07 5.92
N LEU A 74 5.74 7.90 6.66
CA LEU A 74 6.72 8.86 6.13
C LEU A 74 8.18 8.41 6.35
N ILE A 75 8.42 7.21 6.89
CA ILE A 75 9.76 6.69 7.16
C ILE A 75 10.21 5.85 5.96
N ARG A 76 11.48 5.98 5.57
CA ARG A 76 12.07 5.23 4.46
C ARG A 76 12.38 3.78 4.86
N GLU A 77 12.25 2.85 3.91
CA GLU A 77 12.60 1.44 4.12
C GLU A 77 14.06 1.27 4.58
N ASP A 78 14.96 2.04 3.98
CA ASP A 78 16.39 1.99 4.31
C ASP A 78 16.69 2.46 5.74
N ASP A 79 15.97 3.48 6.23
CA ASP A 79 16.10 3.96 7.62
C ASP A 79 15.61 2.90 8.61
N ILE A 80 14.51 2.19 8.28
CA ILE A 80 13.98 1.08 9.09
C ILE A 80 14.99 -0.08 9.14
N LYS A 81 15.61 -0.41 8.00
CA LYS A 81 16.64 -1.46 7.93
C LYS A 81 17.88 -1.07 8.74
N ALA A 82 18.37 0.15 8.60
CA ALA A 82 19.50 0.65 9.35
C ALA A 82 19.23 0.60 10.86
N TRP A 83 18.05 1.04 11.29
CA TRP A 83 17.62 0.97 12.69
C TRP A 83 17.53 -0.48 13.21
N ARG A 84 16.99 -1.39 12.41
CA ARG A 84 16.95 -2.83 12.71
C ARG A 84 18.36 -3.39 12.95
N ASP A 85 19.29 -3.06 12.04
CA ASP A 85 20.64 -3.61 12.07
C ASP A 85 21.44 -3.04 13.25
N GLU A 86 21.29 -1.74 13.57
CA GLU A 86 21.91 -1.13 14.73
C GLU A 86 21.42 -1.71 16.07
N HIS A 87 20.14 -2.12 16.13
CA HIS A 87 19.56 -2.70 17.34
C HIS A 87 19.56 -4.23 17.34
N GLU A 88 20.23 -4.86 16.38
CA GLU A 88 20.35 -6.32 16.25
C GLU A 88 18.99 -7.05 16.29
N LEU A 89 17.94 -6.42 15.75
CA LEU A 89 16.58 -6.96 15.76
C LEU A 89 16.43 -8.06 14.72
N THR A 90 15.84 -9.16 15.11
CA THR A 90 15.49 -10.26 14.22
C THR A 90 13.97 -10.38 14.11
N PHE A 91 13.47 -10.56 12.90
CA PHE A 91 12.04 -10.73 12.64
C PHE A 91 11.76 -12.12 12.06
N LEU A 92 10.61 -12.66 12.43
CA LEU A 92 10.13 -13.91 11.87
C LEU A 92 9.87 -13.74 10.37
N GLN A 93 10.45 -14.60 9.57
CA GLN A 93 10.08 -14.71 8.17
C GLN A 93 8.72 -15.39 8.02
N CYS A 94 8.07 -15.18 6.88
CA CYS A 94 6.80 -15.83 6.59
C CYS A 94 6.99 -17.34 6.60
N ALA A 95 6.43 -18.03 7.60
CA ALA A 95 6.46 -19.50 7.72
C ALA A 95 5.38 -20.17 6.85
N CYS A 96 5.03 -19.58 5.71
CA CYS A 96 4.06 -20.17 4.80
C CYS A 96 4.74 -21.26 3.98
N LYS A 97 4.30 -22.53 4.14
CA LYS A 97 4.79 -23.65 3.32
C LYS A 97 4.61 -23.41 1.80
N PHE A 98 3.66 -22.54 1.42
CA PHE A 98 3.50 -22.11 0.03
C PHE A 98 4.64 -21.24 -0.48
N THR A 99 5.35 -20.51 0.40
CA THR A 99 6.56 -19.76 0.03
C THR A 99 7.81 -20.61 -0.03
N GLU A 100 7.85 -21.73 0.71
CA GLU A 100 9.01 -22.65 0.69
C GLU A 100 8.92 -23.68 -0.46
N GLU A 101 7.72 -24.17 -0.78
CA GLU A 101 7.50 -25.20 -1.80
C GLU A 101 7.16 -24.65 -3.19
N ASN A 102 6.71 -23.41 -3.30
CA ASN A 102 6.35 -22.75 -4.55
C ASN A 102 7.21 -21.52 -4.83
N GLN A 103 8.52 -21.64 -4.73
CA GLN A 103 9.40 -20.66 -5.37
C GLN A 103 9.19 -20.60 -6.90
N ASP A 104 8.34 -21.48 -7.44
CA ASP A 104 8.24 -21.69 -8.88
C ASP A 104 6.87 -21.34 -9.54
N ALA A 105 5.79 -20.94 -8.84
CA ALA A 105 4.55 -20.96 -9.62
C ALA A 105 3.48 -19.86 -9.49
N HIS A 106 3.22 -19.18 -8.37
CA HIS A 106 2.05 -18.24 -8.37
C HIS A 106 2.18 -16.93 -7.53
N ASP A 107 3.11 -16.83 -6.61
CA ASP A 107 3.42 -15.57 -5.93
C ASP A 107 4.40 -14.70 -6.73
N GLU A 108 5.06 -15.30 -7.72
CA GLU A 108 5.99 -14.62 -8.63
C GLU A 108 5.36 -13.42 -9.34
N GLU A 109 4.07 -13.44 -9.66
CA GLU A 109 3.49 -12.34 -10.43
C GLU A 109 3.29 -11.07 -9.60
N ASN A 110 2.85 -11.15 -8.35
CA ASN A 110 2.69 -9.97 -7.50
C ASN A 110 4.00 -9.51 -6.88
N ASP A 111 4.87 -10.44 -6.47
CA ASP A 111 6.23 -10.12 -6.03
C ASP A 111 7.09 -9.67 -7.21
N SER A 112 6.92 -10.26 -8.39
CA SER A 112 7.54 -9.84 -9.63
C SER A 112 7.11 -8.42 -10.00
N LYS A 113 5.81 -8.09 -9.99
CA LYS A 113 5.31 -6.74 -10.26
C LYS A 113 5.82 -5.71 -9.25
N ARG A 114 5.86 -6.06 -7.97
CA ARG A 114 6.40 -5.15 -6.94
C ARG A 114 7.91 -4.95 -7.10
N LEU A 115 8.66 -5.99 -7.40
CA LEU A 115 10.09 -5.90 -7.68
C LEU A 115 10.36 -5.06 -8.95
N GLU A 116 9.55 -5.24 -9.98
CA GLU A 116 9.60 -4.43 -11.20
C GLU A 116 9.38 -2.94 -10.90
N ILE A 117 8.36 -2.60 -10.08
CA ILE A 117 8.12 -1.22 -9.66
C ILE A 117 9.28 -0.68 -8.81
N LYS A 118 9.83 -1.47 -7.89
CA LYS A 118 11.01 -1.06 -7.12
C LYS A 118 12.20 -0.75 -8.04
N GLN A 119 12.43 -1.58 -9.04
CA GLN A 119 13.49 -1.35 -10.01
C GLN A 119 13.23 -0.11 -10.86
N LEU A 120 11.99 0.06 -11.35
CA LEU A 120 11.58 1.25 -12.11
C LEU A 120 11.81 2.54 -11.32
N ILE A 121 11.44 2.58 -10.03
CA ILE A 121 11.67 3.75 -9.17
C ILE A 121 13.17 4.03 -9.04
N LYS A 122 14.00 3.00 -8.83
CA LYS A 122 15.46 3.13 -8.75
C LYS A 122 16.05 3.70 -10.04
N ASP A 123 15.56 3.26 -11.19
CA ASP A 123 16.07 3.73 -12.49
C ASP A 123 15.63 5.16 -12.77
N LEU A 124 14.38 5.51 -12.48
CA LEU A 124 13.90 6.88 -12.56
C LEU A 124 14.66 7.83 -11.64
N LYS A 125 15.04 7.37 -10.44
CA LYS A 125 15.81 8.16 -9.47
C LYS A 125 17.21 8.53 -9.98
N LYS A 126 17.82 7.70 -10.83
CA LYS A 126 19.12 8.02 -11.46
C LYS A 126 19.03 9.24 -12.39
N VAL A 127 17.86 9.45 -13.00
CA VAL A 127 17.61 10.57 -13.93
C VAL A 127 17.04 11.78 -13.17
N ASN A 128 16.13 11.55 -12.22
CA ASN A 128 15.49 12.59 -11.43
C ASN A 128 15.55 12.24 -9.93
N PRO A 129 16.43 12.86 -9.15
CA PRO A 129 16.57 12.56 -7.72
C PRO A 129 15.31 12.88 -6.88
N PHE A 130 14.39 13.68 -7.42
CA PHE A 130 13.15 14.07 -6.75
C PHE A 130 11.97 13.15 -7.09
N VAL A 131 12.16 12.12 -7.92
CA VAL A 131 11.06 11.31 -8.47
C VAL A 131 10.20 10.66 -7.39
N GLU A 132 10.81 10.14 -6.34
CA GLU A 132 10.08 9.49 -5.23
C GLU A 132 9.13 10.47 -4.54
N GLY A 133 9.64 11.68 -4.22
CA GLY A 133 8.82 12.75 -3.65
C GLY A 133 7.71 13.24 -4.60
N ASN A 134 8.00 13.28 -5.90
CA ASN A 134 7.02 13.67 -6.91
C ASN A 134 5.90 12.64 -7.04
N ILE A 135 6.22 11.34 -7.03
CA ILE A 135 5.23 10.26 -7.02
C ILE A 135 4.34 10.38 -5.77
N PHE A 136 4.94 10.54 -4.59
CA PHE A 136 4.20 10.68 -3.35
C PHE A 136 3.24 11.88 -3.38
N LYS A 137 3.77 13.05 -3.74
CA LYS A 137 2.99 14.31 -3.79
C LYS A 137 1.93 14.33 -4.89
N SER A 138 2.05 13.50 -5.93
CA SER A 138 1.09 13.48 -7.03
C SER A 138 -0.34 13.16 -6.57
N VAL A 139 -0.48 12.34 -5.53
CA VAL A 139 -1.78 11.98 -4.95
C VAL A 139 -2.28 12.96 -3.88
N GLU A 140 -1.42 13.91 -3.44
CA GLU A 140 -1.80 15.02 -2.56
C GLU A 140 -2.22 16.27 -3.36
N ASN A 141 -1.79 16.38 -4.63
CA ASN A 141 -2.01 17.53 -5.50
C ASN A 141 -2.88 17.19 -6.70
N VAL A 142 -3.96 16.46 -6.49
CA VAL A 142 -4.91 16.14 -7.56
C VAL A 142 -5.77 17.37 -7.88
N ASN A 143 -5.64 17.90 -9.09
CA ASN A 143 -6.48 18.99 -9.57
C ASN A 143 -7.69 18.42 -10.31
N LEU A 144 -8.86 18.44 -9.66
CA LEU A 144 -10.10 17.89 -10.21
C LEU A 144 -10.55 18.54 -11.52
N LYS A 145 -10.14 19.80 -11.79
CA LYS A 145 -10.47 20.50 -13.03
C LYS A 145 -9.69 20.01 -14.26
N THR A 146 -8.63 19.25 -14.03
CA THR A 146 -7.72 18.78 -15.10
C THR A 146 -7.63 17.26 -15.21
N ILE A 147 -8.60 16.54 -14.62
CA ILE A 147 -8.74 15.09 -14.76
C ILE A 147 -10.02 14.75 -15.53
N MET A 148 -9.99 13.63 -16.26
CA MET A 148 -11.12 13.19 -17.08
C MET A 148 -12.33 12.75 -16.25
N ALA A 149 -12.06 12.13 -15.08
CA ALA A 149 -13.08 11.65 -14.16
C ALA A 149 -12.46 11.38 -12.77
N TYR A 150 -13.28 11.44 -11.76
CA TYR A 150 -12.95 10.96 -10.41
C TYR A 150 -14.11 10.14 -9.83
N LYS A 151 -13.86 9.43 -8.74
CA LYS A 151 -14.88 8.67 -8.00
C LYS A 151 -14.86 9.07 -6.53
N ASP A 152 -16.05 9.19 -5.96
CA ASP A 152 -16.29 9.36 -4.53
C ASP A 152 -17.45 8.47 -4.06
N ASP A 153 -18.02 8.76 -2.89
CA ASP A 153 -19.15 8.01 -2.32
C ASP A 153 -20.46 8.21 -3.10
N GLU A 154 -20.58 9.30 -3.86
CA GLU A 154 -21.75 9.59 -4.72
C GLU A 154 -21.65 8.88 -6.07
N GLY A 155 -20.46 8.47 -6.49
CA GLY A 155 -20.24 7.71 -7.71
C GLY A 155 -19.08 8.17 -8.57
N LYS A 156 -19.25 8.07 -9.89
CA LYS A 156 -18.27 8.50 -10.88
C LYS A 156 -18.70 9.84 -11.48
N HIS A 157 -17.84 10.83 -11.37
CA HIS A 157 -18.01 12.16 -11.92
C HIS A 157 -17.15 12.31 -13.18
N LEU A 158 -17.75 12.80 -14.26
CA LEU A 158 -17.09 13.05 -15.55
C LEU A 158 -16.84 14.55 -15.72
N PHE A 159 -15.76 14.93 -16.38
CA PHE A 159 -15.46 16.34 -16.66
C PHE A 159 -16.60 17.05 -17.46
N LEU A 160 -17.39 16.30 -18.24
CA LEU A 160 -18.50 16.83 -19.01
C LEU A 160 -19.67 17.35 -18.14
N GLU A 161 -19.78 16.88 -16.89
CA GLU A 161 -20.85 17.33 -15.97
C GLU A 161 -20.71 18.81 -15.59
N HIS A 162 -19.50 19.37 -15.71
CA HIS A 162 -19.16 20.75 -15.35
C HIS A 162 -18.48 21.51 -16.50
N TYR A 163 -18.62 21.00 -17.75
CA TYR A 163 -17.91 21.58 -18.89
C TYR A 163 -18.44 22.97 -19.28
N ASP A 164 -19.74 23.19 -19.12
CA ASP A 164 -20.44 24.43 -19.48
C ASP A 164 -20.67 25.35 -18.27
N ASP A 165 -20.21 25.00 -17.07
CA ASP A 165 -20.25 25.83 -15.86
C ASP A 165 -19.08 26.83 -15.86
#